data_1dff827b73d4c27ebf294bf19e95a91f
#
_entry.id   1dff827b73d4c27ebf294bf19e95a91f
#
_cell.length_a   1.000
_cell.length_b   1.000
_cell.length_c   1.000
_cell.angle_alpha   90.00
_cell.angle_beta   90.00
_cell.angle_gamma   90.00
#
_symmetry.space_group_name_H-M   'P 1'
#
loop_
_entity.id
_entity.type
_entity.pdbx_description
1 polymer ?
#
loop_
_entity_poly.entity_id
_entity_poly.type
_entity_poly.pdbx_seq_one_letter_code
_entity_poly.pdbx_strand_id
1 'polypeptide(L)'
;MKGFAMLEIGKVGWVEKPKPVCGPMDAVCRPLAAAVCTSDVHTVWEGAVGERHDMILGHECCAEVISVGELVRDFKPGDRVLVPAITPDWSSLEAQAGFAMHSGGMLAGWKFSNIKNGVFSEFFHVNDADGNLAHLPEGMDITEACMLSDMVPTGFHGAELADVQFGDTVLVVGIGPVGLMAVAGAALRGAARILAVGTRPVCVEAARKYGATDFISYKNGPIDEQVLALTGGKGVDCAIIAGGDVDTFIPVVKILKPGGRIGNVNYLGSGDYVKIPRADWGVGMGHKLINGGLMPGGRLRMEKLSALMTSGRLDVKPLITHVFDGWDKLPQALQLMKDKPQDLIKPVVRL
;
A
#
# COMPACT_ATOMS: atom_id res chain seq x y z
N MET A 1 -2.89 -26.26 -9.55
CA MET A 1 -1.95 -25.15 -9.70
C MET A 1 -1.05 -25.07 -8.49
N LYS A 2 0.20 -24.70 -8.69
CA LYS A 2 1.17 -24.49 -7.63
C LYS A 2 1.07 -23.08 -7.09
N GLY A 3 1.25 -22.89 -5.77
CA GLY A 3 1.28 -21.57 -5.12
C GLY A 3 2.21 -21.56 -3.92
N PHE A 4 2.73 -20.36 -3.58
CA PHE A 4 3.55 -20.14 -2.40
C PHE A 4 2.66 -19.58 -1.28
N ALA A 5 2.59 -20.30 -0.16
CA ALA A 5 1.55 -20.14 0.84
C ALA A 5 2.11 -19.98 2.26
N MET A 6 1.32 -19.34 3.12
CA MET A 6 1.38 -19.52 4.57
C MET A 6 0.75 -20.88 4.89
N LEU A 7 1.55 -21.81 5.43
CA LEU A 7 1.09 -23.13 5.87
C LEU A 7 0.43 -23.04 7.25
N GLU A 8 1.03 -22.26 8.11
CA GLU A 8 0.59 -21.88 9.45
C GLU A 8 1.36 -20.63 9.90
N ILE A 9 1.01 -20.02 11.02
CA ILE A 9 1.75 -18.88 11.57
C ILE A 9 3.24 -19.26 11.74
N GLY A 10 4.10 -18.42 11.18
CA GLY A 10 5.56 -18.59 11.20
C GLY A 10 6.12 -19.52 10.12
N LYS A 11 5.28 -20.17 9.30
CA LYS A 11 5.74 -21.18 8.35
C LYS A 11 5.17 -20.95 6.94
N VAL A 12 6.02 -21.00 5.94
CA VAL A 12 5.67 -20.85 4.54
C VAL A 12 6.14 -22.05 3.71
N GLY A 13 5.49 -22.29 2.60
CA GLY A 13 5.86 -23.39 1.69
C GLY A 13 5.03 -23.40 0.43
N TRP A 14 5.34 -24.36 -0.45
CA TRP A 14 4.61 -24.59 -1.68
C TRP A 14 3.44 -25.51 -1.44
N VAL A 15 2.29 -25.17 -2.04
CA VAL A 15 1.06 -25.97 -2.00
C VAL A 15 0.53 -26.19 -3.40
N GLU A 16 -0.25 -27.27 -3.56
CA GLU A 16 -1.03 -27.51 -4.75
C GLU A 16 -2.52 -27.28 -4.47
N LYS A 17 -3.18 -26.48 -5.30
CA LYS A 17 -4.59 -26.14 -5.20
C LYS A 17 -5.29 -26.31 -6.56
N PRO A 18 -6.61 -26.52 -6.59
CA PRO A 18 -7.35 -26.45 -7.85
C PRO A 18 -7.15 -25.07 -8.52
N LYS A 19 -7.14 -25.07 -9.86
CA LYS A 19 -7.19 -23.80 -10.61
C LYS A 19 -8.50 -23.09 -10.31
N PRO A 20 -8.49 -21.76 -10.07
CA PRO A 20 -9.73 -21.02 -9.81
C PRO A 20 -10.66 -21.03 -11.04
N VAL A 21 -11.95 -20.96 -10.77
CA VAL A 21 -13.01 -20.90 -11.79
C VAL A 21 -13.54 -19.49 -11.88
N CYS A 22 -13.77 -18.98 -13.07
CA CYS A 22 -14.44 -17.69 -13.30
C CYS A 22 -15.91 -17.76 -12.90
N GLY A 23 -16.36 -16.80 -12.09
CA GLY A 23 -17.77 -16.41 -12.04
C GLY A 23 -18.15 -15.58 -13.28
N PRO A 24 -19.44 -15.27 -13.47
CA PRO A 24 -19.92 -14.58 -14.68
C PRO A 24 -19.27 -13.20 -14.92
N MET A 25 -18.90 -12.47 -13.85
CA MET A 25 -18.31 -11.13 -13.92
C MET A 25 -16.80 -11.12 -13.61
N ASP A 26 -16.19 -12.29 -13.43
CA ASP A 26 -14.85 -12.43 -12.87
C ASP A 26 -13.81 -12.71 -13.96
N ALA A 27 -12.54 -12.64 -13.57
CA ALA A 27 -11.42 -13.10 -14.39
C ALA A 27 -10.53 -14.09 -13.62
N VAL A 28 -9.90 -15.00 -14.35
CA VAL A 28 -8.74 -15.75 -13.89
C VAL A 28 -7.52 -15.22 -14.61
N CYS A 29 -6.53 -14.83 -13.82
CA CYS A 29 -5.30 -14.21 -14.31
C CYS A 29 -4.08 -15.07 -13.95
N ARG A 30 -2.99 -14.85 -14.70
CA ARG A 30 -1.64 -15.38 -14.45
C ARG A 30 -0.74 -14.19 -14.13
N PRO A 31 -0.03 -14.14 -13.00
CA PRO A 31 0.88 -13.03 -12.72
C PRO A 31 2.07 -13.05 -13.70
N LEU A 32 2.49 -11.87 -14.13
CA LEU A 32 3.69 -11.64 -14.95
C LEU A 32 4.85 -11.17 -14.08
N ALA A 33 4.55 -10.39 -13.06
CA ALA A 33 5.45 -10.01 -11.99
C ALA A 33 4.66 -9.82 -10.70
N ALA A 34 5.27 -10.09 -9.58
CA ALA A 34 4.68 -9.90 -8.26
C ALA A 34 5.69 -9.22 -7.32
N ALA A 35 5.19 -8.36 -6.44
CA ALA A 35 6.00 -7.73 -5.41
C ALA A 35 5.62 -8.28 -4.03
N VAL A 36 6.61 -8.37 -3.14
CA VAL A 36 6.40 -8.83 -1.77
C VAL A 36 6.21 -7.63 -0.85
N CYS A 37 5.18 -7.68 -0.02
CA CYS A 37 4.82 -6.61 0.92
C CYS A 37 5.22 -6.93 2.36
N THR A 38 5.35 -5.87 3.18
CA THR A 38 5.47 -6.02 4.63
C THR A 38 4.22 -6.67 5.22
N SER A 39 3.04 -6.49 4.64
CA SER A 39 1.82 -7.15 5.07
C SER A 39 1.84 -8.66 4.87
N ASP A 40 2.59 -9.21 3.88
CA ASP A 40 2.83 -10.65 3.78
C ASP A 40 3.66 -11.14 4.98
N VAL A 41 4.63 -10.32 5.45
CA VAL A 41 5.42 -10.61 6.66
C VAL A 41 4.53 -10.60 7.90
N HIS A 42 3.69 -9.56 8.07
CA HIS A 42 2.74 -9.48 9.19
C HIS A 42 1.73 -10.64 9.16
N THR A 43 1.24 -11.02 7.99
CA THR A 43 0.35 -12.16 7.82
C THR A 43 1.00 -13.46 8.31
N VAL A 44 2.21 -13.74 7.85
CA VAL A 44 2.89 -15.01 8.16
C VAL A 44 3.40 -15.07 9.59
N TRP A 45 4.08 -14.03 10.07
CA TRP A 45 4.82 -14.13 11.35
C TRP A 45 4.10 -13.49 12.54
N GLU A 46 3.15 -12.59 12.29
CA GLU A 46 2.40 -11.90 13.36
C GLU A 46 0.92 -12.32 13.39
N GLY A 47 0.45 -13.09 12.39
CA GLY A 47 -0.95 -13.52 12.33
C GLY A 47 -1.92 -12.36 12.09
N ALA A 48 -1.50 -11.34 11.34
CA ALA A 48 -2.28 -10.10 11.13
C ALA A 48 -3.70 -10.32 10.58
N VAL A 49 -3.91 -11.38 9.81
CA VAL A 49 -5.23 -11.78 9.27
C VAL A 49 -5.84 -12.96 10.04
N GLY A 50 -5.30 -13.28 11.21
CA GLY A 50 -5.66 -14.46 11.99
C GLY A 50 -5.00 -15.74 11.46
N GLU A 51 -5.32 -16.86 12.12
CA GLU A 51 -4.79 -18.17 11.71
C GLU A 51 -5.33 -18.58 10.34
N ARG A 52 -4.42 -19.01 9.46
CA ARG A 52 -4.71 -19.50 8.12
C ARG A 52 -3.84 -20.73 7.85
N HIS A 53 -4.42 -21.68 7.13
CA HIS A 53 -3.72 -22.89 6.69
C HIS A 53 -3.71 -22.98 5.17
N ASP A 54 -2.53 -23.21 4.61
CA ASP A 54 -2.32 -23.33 3.15
C ASP A 54 -2.88 -22.15 2.34
N MET A 55 -2.89 -20.94 2.93
CA MET A 55 -3.31 -19.73 2.24
C MET A 55 -2.21 -19.22 1.32
N ILE A 56 -2.45 -19.24 0.02
CA ILE A 56 -1.51 -18.65 -0.94
C ILE A 56 -1.38 -17.15 -0.66
N LEU A 57 -0.13 -16.69 -0.57
CA LEU A 57 0.24 -15.32 -0.24
C LEU A 57 0.21 -14.37 -1.45
N GLY A 58 0.52 -13.11 -1.20
CA GLY A 58 0.69 -12.06 -2.20
C GLY A 58 -0.60 -11.37 -2.61
N HIS A 59 -0.51 -10.07 -2.82
CA HIS A 59 -1.63 -9.22 -3.25
C HIS A 59 -1.18 -8.12 -4.23
N GLU A 60 0.09 -8.13 -4.63
CA GLU A 60 0.69 -7.15 -5.51
C GLU A 60 1.21 -7.81 -6.77
N CYS A 61 0.59 -7.52 -7.91
CA CYS A 61 1.06 -8.03 -9.20
C CYS A 61 0.56 -7.18 -10.38
N CYS A 62 1.20 -7.35 -11.53
CA CYS A 62 0.59 -7.19 -12.83
C CYS A 62 0.42 -8.58 -13.48
N ALA A 63 -0.54 -8.75 -14.37
CA ALA A 63 -0.96 -10.05 -14.82
C ALA A 63 -1.38 -10.09 -16.28
N GLU A 64 -1.58 -11.32 -16.79
CA GLU A 64 -2.25 -11.62 -18.04
C GLU A 64 -3.59 -12.30 -17.74
N VAL A 65 -4.64 -11.86 -18.40
CA VAL A 65 -5.97 -12.48 -18.32
C VAL A 65 -5.94 -13.83 -19.06
N ILE A 66 -6.33 -14.90 -18.37
CA ILE A 66 -6.36 -16.27 -18.94
C ILE A 66 -7.78 -16.67 -19.33
N SER A 67 -8.77 -16.27 -18.54
CA SER A 67 -10.18 -16.47 -18.86
C SER A 67 -11.01 -15.40 -18.18
N VAL A 68 -12.18 -15.12 -18.74
CA VAL A 68 -13.17 -14.18 -18.22
C VAL A 68 -14.54 -14.83 -18.18
N GLY A 69 -15.40 -14.34 -17.27
CA GLY A 69 -16.81 -14.72 -17.22
C GLY A 69 -17.62 -14.12 -18.37
N GLU A 70 -18.77 -14.70 -18.62
CA GLU A 70 -19.64 -14.35 -19.78
C GLU A 70 -20.20 -12.93 -19.77
N LEU A 71 -20.20 -12.26 -18.61
CA LEU A 71 -20.68 -10.89 -18.43
C LEU A 71 -19.55 -9.84 -18.45
N VAL A 72 -18.29 -10.25 -18.49
CA VAL A 72 -17.13 -9.35 -18.61
C VAL A 72 -17.12 -8.76 -20.02
N ARG A 73 -16.95 -7.43 -20.13
CA ARG A 73 -17.08 -6.68 -21.39
C ARG A 73 -15.77 -6.11 -21.88
N ASP A 74 -14.92 -5.66 -20.97
CA ASP A 74 -13.77 -4.82 -21.30
C ASP A 74 -12.46 -5.61 -21.36
N PHE A 75 -12.48 -6.88 -20.95
CA PHE A 75 -11.28 -7.73 -20.91
C PHE A 75 -11.51 -9.06 -21.63
N LYS A 76 -10.43 -9.61 -22.19
CA LYS A 76 -10.40 -10.92 -22.87
C LYS A 76 -9.10 -11.67 -22.57
N PRO A 77 -9.05 -12.97 -22.77
CA PRO A 77 -7.82 -13.75 -22.68
C PRO A 77 -6.68 -13.14 -23.52
N GLY A 78 -5.49 -13.04 -22.91
CA GLY A 78 -4.30 -12.42 -23.50
C GLY A 78 -4.10 -10.95 -23.16
N ASP A 79 -5.10 -10.26 -22.60
CA ASP A 79 -4.93 -8.88 -22.15
C ASP A 79 -3.97 -8.81 -20.96
N ARG A 80 -3.05 -7.85 -20.99
CA ARG A 80 -2.18 -7.54 -19.86
C ARG A 80 -2.83 -6.47 -19.00
N VAL A 81 -2.81 -6.69 -17.67
CA VAL A 81 -3.60 -5.89 -16.74
C VAL A 81 -2.82 -5.51 -15.48
N LEU A 82 -3.18 -4.35 -14.96
CA LEU A 82 -2.89 -3.91 -13.59
C LEU A 82 -3.93 -4.51 -12.66
N VAL A 83 -3.49 -5.07 -11.53
CA VAL A 83 -4.35 -5.71 -10.54
C VAL A 83 -4.21 -4.98 -9.21
N PRO A 84 -5.23 -4.23 -8.73
CA PRO A 84 -5.14 -3.59 -7.43
C PRO A 84 -5.17 -4.62 -6.31
N ALA A 85 -4.43 -4.37 -5.23
CA ALA A 85 -4.43 -5.22 -4.04
C ALA A 85 -5.83 -5.30 -3.38
N ILE A 86 -6.62 -4.26 -3.53
CA ILE A 86 -7.98 -4.17 -3.03
C ILE A 86 -8.95 -4.31 -4.21
N THR A 87 -9.75 -5.37 -4.17
CA THR A 87 -10.71 -5.74 -5.23
C THR A 87 -12.14 -5.76 -4.66
N PRO A 88 -12.78 -4.59 -4.52
CA PRO A 88 -14.13 -4.47 -3.98
C PRO A 88 -15.18 -5.26 -4.77
N ASP A 89 -16.33 -5.46 -4.14
CA ASP A 89 -17.59 -5.72 -4.82
C ASP A 89 -18.26 -4.36 -5.12
N TRP A 90 -18.26 -3.99 -6.39
CA TRP A 90 -18.77 -2.67 -6.81
C TRP A 90 -20.28 -2.57 -6.80
N SER A 91 -21.01 -3.67 -6.65
CA SER A 91 -22.46 -3.70 -6.49
C SER A 91 -22.91 -3.51 -5.03
N SER A 92 -21.98 -3.53 -4.08
CA SER A 92 -22.29 -3.45 -2.63
C SER A 92 -22.81 -2.07 -2.20
N LEU A 93 -23.50 -2.03 -1.07
CA LEU A 93 -23.97 -0.76 -0.48
C LEU A 93 -22.82 0.10 0.01
N GLU A 94 -21.75 -0.53 0.50
CA GLU A 94 -20.51 0.17 0.88
C GLU A 94 -19.88 0.89 -0.32
N ALA A 95 -19.89 0.25 -1.50
CA ALA A 95 -19.40 0.89 -2.74
C ALA A 95 -20.26 2.10 -3.12
N GLN A 96 -21.60 1.99 -3.03
CA GLN A 96 -22.51 3.09 -3.30
C GLN A 96 -22.34 4.24 -2.30
N ALA A 97 -21.95 3.94 -1.06
CA ALA A 97 -21.66 4.93 -0.03
C ALA A 97 -20.24 5.57 -0.15
N GLY A 98 -19.43 5.14 -1.13
CA GLY A 98 -18.06 5.64 -1.32
C GLY A 98 -16.98 4.89 -0.54
N PHE A 99 -17.33 3.78 0.10
CA PHE A 99 -16.43 2.96 0.93
C PHE A 99 -16.28 1.54 0.38
N ALA A 100 -16.11 1.40 -0.93
CA ALA A 100 -16.02 0.13 -1.63
C ALA A 100 -14.99 -0.85 -1.01
N MET A 101 -13.89 -0.34 -0.46
CA MET A 101 -12.85 -1.13 0.22
C MET A 101 -13.36 -1.91 1.44
N HIS A 102 -14.57 -1.64 1.90
CA HIS A 102 -15.24 -2.36 2.99
C HIS A 102 -16.38 -3.26 2.52
N SER A 103 -16.51 -3.51 1.22
CA SER A 103 -17.55 -4.39 0.67
C SER A 103 -17.47 -5.80 1.27
N GLY A 104 -18.55 -6.20 1.96
CA GLY A 104 -18.63 -7.45 2.70
C GLY A 104 -18.12 -7.39 4.15
N GLY A 105 -17.83 -6.20 4.68
CA GLY A 105 -17.40 -5.96 6.07
C GLY A 105 -16.15 -5.10 6.19
N MET A 106 -15.74 -4.82 7.43
CA MET A 106 -14.56 -4.00 7.70
C MET A 106 -13.31 -4.59 7.01
N LEU A 107 -12.68 -3.81 6.11
CA LEU A 107 -11.49 -4.17 5.32
C LEU A 107 -11.68 -5.36 4.34
N ALA A 108 -12.91 -5.85 4.12
CA ALA A 108 -13.17 -7.06 3.33
C ALA A 108 -12.93 -6.88 1.81
N GLY A 109 -12.72 -5.68 1.32
CA GLY A 109 -12.21 -5.42 -0.03
C GLY A 109 -10.78 -5.90 -0.24
N TRP A 110 -9.99 -6.06 0.82
CA TRP A 110 -8.72 -6.76 0.80
C TRP A 110 -8.97 -8.28 0.79
N LYS A 111 -9.07 -8.85 -0.40
CA LYS A 111 -9.44 -10.26 -0.58
C LYS A 111 -8.25 -11.18 -0.73
N PHE A 112 -7.21 -10.79 -1.48
CA PHE A 112 -6.02 -11.59 -1.73
C PHE A 112 -5.24 -11.89 -0.45
N SER A 113 -4.82 -13.14 -0.26
CA SER A 113 -4.11 -13.64 0.93
C SER A 113 -4.80 -13.33 2.28
N ASN A 114 -6.09 -13.02 2.25
CA ASN A 114 -6.93 -12.78 3.42
C ASN A 114 -8.22 -13.61 3.36
N ILE A 115 -9.13 -13.29 2.43
CA ILE A 115 -10.41 -14.00 2.26
C ILE A 115 -10.28 -15.13 1.23
N LYS A 116 -9.45 -14.94 0.22
CA LYS A 116 -9.14 -15.92 -0.83
C LYS A 116 -7.65 -16.02 -1.07
N ASN A 117 -7.24 -17.05 -1.83
CA ASN A 117 -5.85 -17.23 -2.24
C ASN A 117 -5.30 -15.97 -2.93
N GLY A 118 -4.04 -15.67 -2.67
CA GLY A 118 -3.33 -14.54 -3.22
C GLY A 118 -2.70 -14.80 -4.59
N VAL A 119 -1.87 -13.85 -5.02
CA VAL A 119 -1.29 -13.80 -6.37
C VAL A 119 0.04 -14.55 -6.52
N PHE A 120 0.61 -15.11 -5.44
CA PHE A 120 1.82 -15.96 -5.52
C PHE A 120 1.49 -17.39 -5.98
N SER A 121 0.79 -17.49 -7.08
CA SER A 121 0.30 -18.74 -7.68
C SER A 121 0.30 -18.67 -9.20
N GLU A 122 0.33 -19.83 -9.85
CA GLU A 122 0.28 -19.93 -11.32
C GLU A 122 -0.97 -19.25 -11.90
N PHE A 123 -2.08 -19.28 -11.14
CA PHE A 123 -3.35 -18.62 -11.50
C PHE A 123 -4.02 -18.08 -10.25
N PHE A 124 -4.69 -16.95 -10.38
CA PHE A 124 -5.48 -16.34 -9.30
C PHE A 124 -6.78 -15.76 -9.85
N HIS A 125 -7.75 -15.58 -8.97
CA HIS A 125 -9.10 -15.12 -9.31
C HIS A 125 -9.27 -13.65 -8.97
N VAL A 126 -9.82 -12.87 -9.89
CA VAL A 126 -10.24 -11.48 -9.68
C VAL A 126 -11.76 -11.39 -9.84
N ASN A 127 -12.44 -10.93 -8.80
CA ASN A 127 -13.89 -10.65 -8.86
C ASN A 127 -14.15 -9.31 -9.57
N ASP A 128 -15.33 -9.13 -10.14
CA ASP A 128 -15.75 -7.89 -10.81
C ASP A 128 -14.66 -7.35 -11.75
N ALA A 129 -14.28 -8.14 -12.76
CA ALA A 129 -13.13 -7.85 -13.62
C ALA A 129 -13.18 -6.45 -14.23
N ASP A 130 -14.34 -6.04 -14.78
CA ASP A 130 -14.52 -4.72 -15.40
C ASP A 130 -14.37 -3.55 -14.40
N GLY A 131 -14.68 -3.80 -13.14
CA GLY A 131 -14.56 -2.80 -12.06
C GLY A 131 -13.19 -2.78 -11.38
N ASN A 132 -12.45 -3.89 -11.43
CA ASN A 132 -11.21 -4.06 -10.66
C ASN A 132 -9.94 -4.10 -11.49
N LEU A 133 -9.97 -4.57 -12.73
CA LEU A 133 -8.80 -4.61 -13.60
C LEU A 133 -8.66 -3.30 -14.41
N ALA A 134 -7.43 -2.92 -14.71
CA ALA A 134 -7.13 -1.88 -15.70
C ALA A 134 -6.13 -2.43 -16.71
N HIS A 135 -6.22 -1.99 -17.97
CA HIS A 135 -5.22 -2.38 -18.96
C HIS A 135 -3.83 -1.89 -18.59
N LEU A 136 -2.84 -2.75 -18.73
CA LEU A 136 -1.45 -2.34 -18.63
C LEU A 136 -1.11 -1.41 -19.79
N PRO A 137 -0.67 -0.16 -19.54
CA PRO A 137 -0.28 0.75 -20.61
C PRO A 137 0.82 0.16 -21.50
N GLU A 138 0.72 0.38 -22.80
CA GLU A 138 1.72 -0.09 -23.76
C GLU A 138 3.11 0.46 -23.42
N GLY A 139 4.12 -0.41 -23.46
CA GLY A 139 5.50 -0.07 -23.14
C GLY A 139 5.83 0.07 -21.65
N MET A 140 4.87 -0.03 -20.74
CA MET A 140 5.15 -0.02 -19.30
C MET A 140 5.84 -1.31 -18.88
N ASP A 141 6.95 -1.18 -18.15
CA ASP A 141 7.66 -2.33 -17.59
C ASP A 141 6.81 -3.04 -16.51
N ILE A 142 6.81 -4.38 -16.53
CA ILE A 142 5.98 -5.19 -15.63
C ILE A 142 6.38 -5.04 -14.16
N THR A 143 7.64 -4.74 -13.87
CA THR A 143 8.10 -4.52 -12.49
C THR A 143 7.64 -3.16 -11.97
N GLU A 144 7.64 -2.13 -12.83
CA GLU A 144 7.10 -0.81 -12.53
C GLU A 144 5.58 -0.88 -12.35
N ALA A 145 4.89 -1.64 -13.20
CA ALA A 145 3.46 -1.87 -13.11
C ALA A 145 3.01 -2.48 -11.77
N CYS A 146 3.83 -3.35 -11.16
CA CYS A 146 3.56 -3.91 -9.84
C CYS A 146 3.44 -2.83 -8.75
N MET A 147 4.10 -1.68 -8.89
CA MET A 147 4.01 -0.61 -7.90
C MET A 147 2.64 0.06 -7.87
N LEU A 148 1.88 -0.04 -8.96
CA LEU A 148 0.50 0.44 -9.05
C LEU A 148 -0.51 -0.45 -8.31
N SER A 149 -0.15 -1.69 -7.98
CA SER A 149 -1.08 -2.60 -7.31
C SER A 149 -1.36 -2.19 -5.85
N ASP A 150 -0.36 -1.68 -5.12
CA ASP A 150 -0.50 -1.30 -3.70
C ASP A 150 0.28 -0.02 -3.34
N MET A 151 1.60 0.04 -3.61
CA MET A 151 2.48 1.10 -3.08
C MET A 151 2.01 2.50 -3.47
N VAL A 152 1.78 2.72 -4.76
CA VAL A 152 1.35 4.02 -5.28
C VAL A 152 -0.05 4.37 -4.77
N PRO A 153 -1.09 3.52 -4.96
CA PRO A 153 -2.45 3.87 -4.54
C PRO A 153 -2.58 4.06 -3.03
N THR A 154 -1.85 3.28 -2.21
CA THR A 154 -1.90 3.39 -0.75
C THR A 154 -1.18 4.65 -0.26
N GLY A 155 0.01 4.95 -0.78
CA GLY A 155 0.73 6.16 -0.40
C GLY A 155 0.00 7.44 -0.80
N PHE A 156 -0.56 7.48 -2.00
CA PHE A 156 -1.39 8.60 -2.47
C PHE A 156 -2.67 8.73 -1.63
N HIS A 157 -3.26 7.61 -1.22
CA HIS A 157 -4.42 7.63 -0.33
C HIS A 157 -4.10 8.24 1.04
N GLY A 158 -2.90 8.02 1.57
CA GLY A 158 -2.43 8.70 2.77
C GLY A 158 -2.46 10.22 2.64
N ALA A 159 -2.04 10.75 1.48
CA ALA A 159 -2.10 12.18 1.21
C ALA A 159 -3.54 12.70 1.02
N GLU A 160 -4.44 11.85 0.48
CA GLU A 160 -5.88 12.14 0.39
C GLU A 160 -6.54 12.17 1.76
N LEU A 161 -6.28 11.18 2.61
CA LEU A 161 -6.83 11.09 3.97
C LEU A 161 -6.36 12.26 4.87
N ALA A 162 -5.09 12.66 4.72
CA ALA A 162 -4.54 13.84 5.39
C ALA A 162 -5.04 15.15 4.76
N ASP A 163 -5.80 15.07 3.67
CA ASP A 163 -6.30 16.23 2.92
C ASP A 163 -5.19 17.26 2.66
N VAL A 164 -4.05 16.79 2.13
CA VAL A 164 -2.90 17.66 1.83
C VAL A 164 -3.31 18.75 0.86
N GLN A 165 -3.10 20.00 1.25
CA GLN A 165 -3.43 21.19 0.49
C GLN A 165 -2.17 21.86 -0.06
N PHE A 166 -2.35 22.67 -1.06
CA PHE A 166 -1.33 23.55 -1.60
C PHE A 166 -0.77 24.46 -0.47
N GLY A 167 0.55 24.46 -0.36
CA GLY A 167 1.27 25.26 0.63
C GLY A 167 1.45 24.63 2.03
N ASP A 168 0.88 23.44 2.28
CA ASP A 168 0.99 22.76 3.57
C ASP A 168 2.44 22.36 3.92
N THR A 169 2.74 22.35 5.21
CA THR A 169 3.86 21.64 5.81
C THR A 169 3.37 20.25 6.23
N VAL A 170 3.91 19.20 5.63
CA VAL A 170 3.48 17.81 5.80
C VAL A 170 4.54 16.99 6.51
N LEU A 171 4.15 16.22 7.53
CA LEU A 171 5.00 15.16 8.10
C LEU A 171 4.62 13.81 7.49
N VAL A 172 5.60 13.05 7.00
CA VAL A 172 5.40 11.65 6.60
C VAL A 172 6.16 10.75 7.55
N VAL A 173 5.46 9.96 8.34
CA VAL A 173 6.06 9.02 9.30
C VAL A 173 6.19 7.64 8.64
N GLY A 174 7.43 7.16 8.54
CA GLY A 174 7.74 5.88 7.91
C GLY A 174 7.92 5.99 6.40
N ILE A 175 9.15 6.26 5.93
CA ILE A 175 9.50 6.30 4.50
C ILE A 175 9.92 4.93 3.95
N GLY A 176 9.14 3.89 4.23
CA GLY A 176 9.15 2.64 3.47
C GLY A 176 8.48 2.84 2.10
N PRO A 177 8.21 1.75 1.32
CA PRO A 177 7.64 1.87 -0.03
C PRO A 177 6.36 2.71 -0.09
N VAL A 178 5.40 2.46 0.81
CA VAL A 178 4.14 3.22 0.91
C VAL A 178 4.41 4.68 1.30
N GLY A 179 5.28 4.92 2.30
CA GLY A 179 5.59 6.28 2.74
C GLY A 179 6.33 7.10 1.70
N LEU A 180 7.17 6.48 0.87
CA LEU A 180 7.79 7.13 -0.28
C LEU A 180 6.74 7.61 -1.30
N MET A 181 5.70 6.82 -1.52
CA MET A 181 4.58 7.22 -2.37
C MET A 181 3.67 8.25 -1.70
N ALA A 182 3.59 8.25 -0.36
CA ALA A 182 2.94 9.33 0.38
C ALA A 182 3.69 10.67 0.24
N VAL A 183 5.03 10.66 0.24
CA VAL A 183 5.86 11.83 -0.07
C VAL A 183 5.56 12.32 -1.49
N ALA A 184 5.59 11.43 -2.49
CA ALA A 184 5.27 11.77 -3.88
C ALA A 184 3.85 12.34 -4.02
N GLY A 185 2.87 11.71 -3.38
CA GLY A 185 1.48 12.15 -3.37
C GLY A 185 1.31 13.55 -2.75
N ALA A 186 1.98 13.81 -1.61
CA ALA A 186 1.97 15.11 -0.96
C ALA A 186 2.63 16.19 -1.84
N ALA A 187 3.75 15.88 -2.48
CA ALA A 187 4.43 16.80 -3.40
C ALA A 187 3.55 17.14 -4.62
N LEU A 188 2.91 16.14 -5.22
CA LEU A 188 2.01 16.35 -6.38
C LEU A 188 0.74 17.12 -5.99
N ARG A 189 0.31 17.07 -4.73
CA ARG A 189 -0.80 17.90 -4.21
C ARG A 189 -0.38 19.31 -3.83
N GLY A 190 0.91 19.65 -3.95
CA GLY A 190 1.40 21.01 -3.77
C GLY A 190 1.86 21.34 -2.36
N ALA A 191 2.23 20.36 -1.54
CA ALA A 191 2.87 20.61 -0.24
C ALA A 191 4.11 21.50 -0.42
N ALA A 192 4.24 22.56 0.36
CA ALA A 192 5.39 23.47 0.29
C ALA A 192 6.61 22.90 1.02
N ARG A 193 6.37 22.07 2.03
CA ARG A 193 7.43 21.46 2.85
C ARG A 193 7.02 20.05 3.26
N ILE A 194 7.92 19.08 3.08
CA ILE A 194 7.65 17.68 3.43
C ILE A 194 8.78 17.18 4.33
N LEU A 195 8.44 16.90 5.59
CA LEU A 195 9.34 16.33 6.59
C LEU A 195 9.18 14.80 6.56
N ALA A 196 10.24 14.09 6.23
CA ALA A 196 10.24 12.64 6.06
C ALA A 196 10.94 11.93 7.23
N VAL A 197 10.21 11.04 7.93
CA VAL A 197 10.75 10.30 9.08
C VAL A 197 11.21 8.91 8.65
N GLY A 198 12.50 8.65 8.78
CA GLY A 198 13.10 7.33 8.48
C GLY A 198 14.61 7.36 8.55
N THR A 199 15.23 6.18 8.50
CA THR A 199 16.68 6.05 8.79
C THR A 199 17.47 5.28 7.73
N ARG A 200 16.81 4.51 6.86
CA ARG A 200 17.52 3.75 5.82
C ARG A 200 18.01 4.69 4.73
N PRO A 201 19.32 4.69 4.39
CA PRO A 201 19.90 5.64 3.42
C PRO A 201 19.21 5.60 2.05
N VAL A 202 18.92 4.40 1.54
CA VAL A 202 18.23 4.22 0.26
C VAL A 202 16.83 4.86 0.26
N CYS A 203 16.10 4.76 1.37
CA CYS A 203 14.79 5.39 1.51
C CYS A 203 14.89 6.92 1.63
N VAL A 204 15.89 7.43 2.36
CA VAL A 204 16.14 8.87 2.49
C VAL A 204 16.44 9.49 1.13
N GLU A 205 17.28 8.83 0.32
CA GLU A 205 17.58 9.31 -1.02
C GLU A 205 16.37 9.27 -1.94
N ALA A 206 15.60 8.18 -1.91
CA ALA A 206 14.36 8.09 -2.68
C ALA A 206 13.34 9.15 -2.26
N ALA A 207 13.17 9.39 -0.94
CA ALA A 207 12.28 10.43 -0.44
C ALA A 207 12.68 11.83 -0.93
N ARG A 208 13.98 12.12 -1.01
CA ARG A 208 14.49 13.37 -1.58
C ARG A 208 14.07 13.52 -3.05
N LYS A 209 14.21 12.47 -3.85
CA LYS A 209 13.80 12.46 -5.26
C LYS A 209 12.30 12.67 -5.41
N TYR A 210 11.48 12.19 -4.46
CA TYR A 210 10.02 12.37 -4.43
C TYR A 210 9.56 13.71 -3.85
N GLY A 211 10.47 14.58 -3.41
CA GLY A 211 10.15 15.94 -2.96
C GLY A 211 10.19 16.18 -1.46
N ALA A 212 10.73 15.23 -0.66
CA ALA A 212 10.99 15.50 0.76
C ALA A 212 12.06 16.59 0.91
N THR A 213 11.76 17.59 1.75
CA THR A 213 12.63 18.75 1.99
C THR A 213 13.50 18.58 3.22
N ASP A 214 12.99 17.90 4.23
CA ASP A 214 13.64 17.71 5.53
C ASP A 214 13.58 16.24 5.96
N PHE A 215 14.58 15.82 6.72
CA PHE A 215 14.71 14.42 7.13
C PHE A 215 14.86 14.32 8.64
N ILE A 216 14.08 13.43 9.25
CA ILE A 216 14.02 13.18 10.67
C ILE A 216 14.40 11.74 10.94
N SER A 217 15.35 11.54 11.86
CA SER A 217 15.75 10.22 12.31
C SER A 217 15.22 9.96 13.72
N TYR A 218 14.38 8.93 13.88
CA TYR A 218 13.93 8.50 15.21
C TYR A 218 15.07 7.96 16.09
N LYS A 219 16.26 7.74 15.52
CA LYS A 219 17.48 7.37 16.27
C LYS A 219 18.13 8.59 16.96
N ASN A 220 17.79 9.80 16.53
CA ASN A 220 18.37 11.03 17.04
C ASN A 220 17.52 11.67 18.16
N GLY A 221 16.48 10.97 18.63
CA GLY A 221 15.59 11.45 19.70
C GLY A 221 14.12 11.51 19.25
N PRO A 222 13.25 12.08 20.09
CA PRO A 222 11.82 12.17 19.84
C PRO A 222 11.48 12.90 18.54
N ILE A 223 10.55 12.34 17.76
CA ILE A 223 10.13 12.89 16.46
C ILE A 223 9.52 14.29 16.64
N ASP A 224 8.66 14.46 17.64
CA ASP A 224 7.97 15.73 17.92
C ASP A 224 8.94 16.87 18.23
N GLU A 225 10.00 16.63 19.01
CA GLU A 225 11.02 17.61 19.31
C GLU A 225 11.78 18.05 18.06
N GLN A 226 12.17 17.10 17.20
CA GLN A 226 12.85 17.38 15.94
C GLN A 226 11.94 18.17 14.99
N VAL A 227 10.66 17.82 14.88
CA VAL A 227 9.68 18.55 14.05
C VAL A 227 9.51 19.97 14.56
N LEU A 228 9.32 20.18 15.86
CA LEU A 228 9.17 21.51 16.44
C LEU A 228 10.42 22.37 16.22
N ALA A 229 11.62 21.81 16.37
CA ALA A 229 12.87 22.49 16.08
C ALA A 229 12.95 22.95 14.61
N LEU A 230 12.63 22.05 13.65
CA LEU A 230 12.64 22.36 12.22
C LEU A 230 11.56 23.38 11.81
N THR A 231 10.45 23.43 12.53
CA THR A 231 9.31 24.33 12.21
C THR A 231 9.27 25.58 13.06
N GLY A 232 10.31 25.86 13.87
CA GLY A 232 10.34 27.03 14.77
C GLY A 232 9.20 27.02 15.79
N GLY A 233 8.84 25.84 16.30
CA GLY A 233 7.77 25.62 17.26
C GLY A 233 6.36 25.60 16.68
N LYS A 234 6.18 25.83 15.37
CA LYS A 234 4.86 25.97 14.74
C LYS A 234 4.16 24.64 14.46
N GLY A 235 4.91 23.52 14.37
CA GLY A 235 4.36 22.22 13.99
C GLY A 235 3.98 22.13 12.52
N VAL A 236 3.13 21.15 12.16
CA VAL A 236 2.75 20.82 10.79
C VAL A 236 1.24 20.97 10.55
N ASP A 237 0.86 21.22 9.29
CA ASP A 237 -0.53 21.36 8.86
C ASP A 237 -1.20 20.00 8.78
N CYS A 238 -0.48 19.00 8.30
CA CYS A 238 -0.96 17.61 8.27
C CYS A 238 0.17 16.60 8.42
N ALA A 239 -0.22 15.37 8.75
CA ALA A 239 0.70 14.26 8.87
C ALA A 239 0.14 13.01 8.18
N ILE A 240 1.01 12.23 7.55
CA ILE A 240 0.70 10.92 6.95
C ILE A 240 1.44 9.86 7.74
N ILE A 241 0.72 8.89 8.30
CA ILE A 241 1.29 7.76 9.02
C ILE A 241 1.31 6.56 8.07
N ALA A 242 2.51 6.19 7.62
CA ALA A 242 2.78 5.06 6.75
C ALA A 242 3.79 4.07 7.35
N GLY A 243 4.01 4.17 8.66
CA GLY A 243 4.88 3.30 9.44
C GLY A 243 4.83 3.69 10.93
N GLY A 244 5.40 2.83 11.77
CA GLY A 244 5.30 2.94 13.22
C GLY A 244 4.26 1.98 13.80
N ASP A 245 3.78 2.27 14.98
CA ASP A 245 2.85 1.46 15.76
C ASP A 245 1.72 2.30 16.37
N VAL A 246 0.96 1.73 17.30
CA VAL A 246 -0.16 2.40 17.99
C VAL A 246 0.24 3.67 18.75
N ASP A 247 1.48 3.76 19.21
CA ASP A 247 1.98 4.90 19.98
C ASP A 247 2.46 6.06 19.07
N THR A 248 2.55 5.83 17.76
CA THR A 248 2.95 6.85 16.77
C THR A 248 2.01 8.06 16.75
N PHE A 249 0.74 7.88 17.11
CA PHE A 249 -0.21 8.99 17.20
C PHE A 249 0.15 10.02 18.29
N ILE A 250 0.82 9.60 19.36
CA ILE A 250 1.15 10.48 20.49
C ILE A 250 2.03 11.66 20.04
N PRO A 251 3.23 11.47 19.49
CA PRO A 251 4.06 12.57 19.01
C PRO A 251 3.43 13.30 17.83
N VAL A 252 2.68 12.62 16.95
CA VAL A 252 2.08 13.25 15.77
C VAL A 252 0.96 14.19 16.15
N VAL A 253 0.07 13.83 17.08
CA VAL A 253 -1.01 14.73 17.55
C VAL A 253 -0.43 15.98 18.21
N LYS A 254 0.68 15.84 18.95
CA LYS A 254 1.35 16.93 19.65
C LYS A 254 1.85 18.04 18.70
N ILE A 255 2.39 17.65 17.55
CA ILE A 255 2.99 18.58 16.58
C ILE A 255 2.01 19.11 15.52
N LEU A 256 0.77 18.64 15.50
CA LEU A 256 -0.24 19.21 14.62
C LEU A 256 -0.66 20.59 15.07
N LYS A 257 -0.75 21.52 14.14
CA LYS A 257 -1.40 22.81 14.34
C LYS A 257 -2.89 22.63 14.70
N PRO A 258 -3.55 23.62 15.33
CA PRO A 258 -5.01 23.64 15.39
C PRO A 258 -5.62 23.50 13.98
N GLY A 259 -6.64 22.65 13.85
CA GLY A 259 -7.21 22.29 12.55
C GLY A 259 -6.37 21.32 11.70
N GLY A 260 -5.24 20.83 12.24
CA GLY A 260 -4.37 19.90 11.52
C GLY A 260 -5.01 18.51 11.31
N ARG A 261 -4.51 17.78 10.32
CA ARG A 261 -5.13 16.54 9.82
C ARG A 261 -4.11 15.40 9.81
N ILE A 262 -4.54 14.20 10.23
CA ILE A 262 -3.77 12.96 10.11
C ILE A 262 -4.44 12.06 9.09
N GLY A 263 -3.68 11.54 8.14
CA GLY A 263 -4.04 10.43 7.28
C GLY A 263 -3.24 9.18 7.65
N ASN A 264 -3.91 8.13 8.12
CA ASN A 264 -3.26 6.87 8.47
C ASN A 264 -3.54 5.80 7.41
N VAL A 265 -2.49 5.24 6.84
CA VAL A 265 -2.51 4.08 5.93
C VAL A 265 -1.65 2.93 6.45
N ASN A 266 -1.18 3.04 7.70
CA ASN A 266 -0.34 2.04 8.33
C ASN A 266 -1.17 1.00 9.06
N TYR A 267 -0.75 -0.28 8.96
CA TYR A 267 -1.18 -1.32 9.90
C TYR A 267 -0.55 -1.04 11.26
N LEU A 268 -1.38 -0.83 12.27
CA LEU A 268 -0.93 -0.37 13.59
C LEU A 268 -0.40 -1.49 14.50
N GLY A 269 -0.32 -2.71 13.99
CA GLY A 269 0.17 -3.86 14.77
C GLY A 269 -0.86 -4.40 15.76
N SER A 270 -0.40 -4.77 16.95
CA SER A 270 -1.22 -5.32 18.02
C SER A 270 -1.54 -4.27 19.08
N GLY A 271 -2.56 -4.51 19.89
CA GLY A 271 -3.01 -3.67 20.99
C GLY A 271 -4.48 -3.33 20.89
N ASP A 272 -5.12 -3.09 22.03
CA ASP A 272 -6.58 -2.83 22.10
C ASP A 272 -6.93 -1.37 21.84
N TYR A 273 -5.98 -0.44 21.95
CA TYR A 273 -6.24 0.99 21.93
C TYR A 273 -5.20 1.77 21.16
N VAL A 274 -5.66 2.81 20.46
CA VAL A 274 -4.82 3.91 19.98
C VAL A 274 -4.95 5.07 20.97
N LYS A 275 -3.83 5.51 21.56
CA LYS A 275 -3.82 6.57 22.56
C LYS A 275 -3.70 7.94 21.91
N ILE A 276 -4.64 8.82 22.22
CA ILE A 276 -4.65 10.21 21.77
C ILE A 276 -4.42 11.14 22.97
N PRO A 277 -3.33 11.95 23.00
CA PRO A 277 -3.04 12.87 24.09
C PRO A 277 -4.13 13.93 24.18
N ARG A 278 -4.91 13.92 25.28
CA ARG A 278 -6.07 14.80 25.46
C ARG A 278 -5.73 16.29 25.39
N ALA A 279 -4.63 16.70 26.04
CA ALA A 279 -4.21 18.09 26.06
C ALA A 279 -3.78 18.58 24.67
N ASP A 280 -2.96 17.80 23.98
CA ASP A 280 -2.45 18.14 22.65
C ASP A 280 -3.54 18.05 21.58
N TRP A 281 -4.61 17.29 21.82
CA TRP A 281 -5.82 17.31 20.99
C TRP A 281 -6.75 18.49 21.31
N GLY A 282 -6.26 19.46 22.08
CA GLY A 282 -7.05 20.63 22.47
C GLY A 282 -8.24 20.26 23.35
N VAL A 283 -8.07 19.33 24.29
CA VAL A 283 -9.11 18.72 25.14
C VAL A 283 -10.35 18.22 24.37
N GLY A 284 -10.14 17.80 23.11
CA GLY A 284 -11.21 17.36 22.19
C GLY A 284 -11.78 18.49 21.33
N MET A 285 -11.32 19.73 21.45
CA MET A 285 -11.86 20.90 20.75
C MET A 285 -10.82 21.61 19.86
N GLY A 286 -9.68 20.99 19.59
CA GLY A 286 -8.60 21.56 18.77
C GLY A 286 -8.84 21.49 17.25
N HIS A 287 -10.00 21.04 16.80
CA HIS A 287 -10.34 20.80 15.38
C HIS A 287 -9.35 19.88 14.66
N LYS A 288 -8.56 19.08 15.38
CA LYS A 288 -7.62 18.13 14.80
C LYS A 288 -8.38 16.90 14.31
N LEU A 289 -8.21 16.55 13.06
CA LEU A 289 -8.86 15.40 12.43
C LEU A 289 -7.91 14.21 12.37
N ILE A 290 -8.42 13.04 12.71
CA ILE A 290 -7.71 11.77 12.56
C ILE A 290 -8.55 10.93 11.60
N ASN A 291 -8.00 10.66 10.43
CA ASN A 291 -8.63 9.88 9.40
C ASN A 291 -7.72 8.70 9.03
N GLY A 292 -8.28 7.51 8.93
CA GLY A 292 -7.54 6.31 8.54
C GLY A 292 -8.34 5.51 7.53
N GLY A 293 -7.65 4.85 6.59
CA GLY A 293 -8.36 4.10 5.59
C GLY A 293 -7.51 3.14 4.78
N LEU A 294 -8.16 2.05 4.37
CA LEU A 294 -7.66 1.15 3.35
C LEU A 294 -7.80 1.85 1.99
N MET A 295 -6.82 1.71 1.12
CA MET A 295 -6.84 2.33 -0.20
C MET A 295 -8.06 1.86 -1.03
N PRO A 296 -8.68 2.71 -1.84
CA PRO A 296 -9.97 2.40 -2.47
C PRO A 296 -9.93 1.30 -3.55
N GLY A 297 -8.81 0.94 -4.14
CA GLY A 297 -8.76 -0.06 -5.21
C GLY A 297 -9.53 0.33 -6.47
N GLY A 298 -9.80 -0.66 -7.31
CA GLY A 298 -10.61 -0.55 -8.50
C GLY A 298 -9.94 0.05 -9.74
N ARG A 299 -10.58 -0.17 -10.89
CA ARG A 299 -10.08 0.17 -12.22
C ARG A 299 -9.74 1.64 -12.39
N LEU A 300 -10.71 2.53 -12.08
CA LEU A 300 -10.54 3.96 -12.30
C LEU A 300 -9.33 4.53 -11.56
N ARG A 301 -9.05 4.03 -10.34
CA ARG A 301 -7.89 4.43 -9.57
C ARG A 301 -6.60 3.99 -10.27
N MET A 302 -6.54 2.76 -10.76
CA MET A 302 -5.38 2.25 -11.50
C MET A 302 -5.13 3.06 -12.78
N GLU A 303 -6.15 3.38 -13.55
CA GLU A 303 -6.05 4.18 -14.77
C GLU A 303 -5.55 5.60 -14.48
N LYS A 304 -6.06 6.27 -13.43
CA LYS A 304 -5.60 7.61 -13.04
C LYS A 304 -4.14 7.62 -12.56
N LEU A 305 -3.73 6.62 -11.79
CA LEU A 305 -2.36 6.54 -11.27
C LEU A 305 -1.37 6.11 -12.35
N SER A 306 -1.74 5.19 -13.23
CA SER A 306 -0.92 4.83 -14.39
C SER A 306 -0.72 6.01 -15.35
N ALA A 307 -1.71 6.89 -15.50
CA ALA A 307 -1.58 8.11 -16.26
C ALA A 307 -0.51 9.07 -15.70
N LEU A 308 -0.30 9.11 -14.39
CA LEU A 308 0.81 9.88 -13.80
C LEU A 308 2.18 9.31 -14.19
N MET A 309 2.28 7.98 -14.29
CA MET A 309 3.52 7.33 -14.74
C MET A 309 3.76 7.55 -16.23
N THR A 310 2.77 7.31 -17.07
CA THR A 310 2.88 7.46 -18.53
C THR A 310 3.11 8.90 -18.99
N SER A 311 2.62 9.87 -18.21
CA SER A 311 2.90 11.29 -18.44
C SER A 311 4.25 11.78 -17.88
N GLY A 312 5.04 10.90 -17.24
CA GLY A 312 6.32 11.25 -16.62
C GLY A 312 6.21 12.08 -15.33
N ARG A 313 5.00 12.20 -14.75
CA ARG A 313 4.79 12.92 -13.49
C ARG A 313 5.16 12.11 -12.26
N LEU A 314 5.20 10.79 -12.37
CA LEU A 314 5.60 9.86 -11.33
C LEU A 314 6.55 8.81 -11.90
N ASP A 315 7.77 8.75 -11.36
CA ASP A 315 8.74 7.70 -11.61
C ASP A 315 8.78 6.74 -10.40
N VAL A 316 8.42 5.48 -10.61
CA VAL A 316 8.42 4.45 -9.54
C VAL A 316 9.69 3.61 -9.49
N LYS A 317 10.61 3.77 -10.45
CA LYS A 317 11.87 3.00 -10.51
C LYS A 317 12.68 3.06 -9.20
N PRO A 318 12.77 4.21 -8.50
CA PRO A 318 13.48 4.27 -7.23
C PRO A 318 12.95 3.34 -6.14
N LEU A 319 11.70 2.85 -6.25
CA LEU A 319 11.15 1.87 -5.30
C LEU A 319 11.72 0.48 -5.50
N ILE A 320 12.07 0.11 -6.74
CA ILE A 320 12.43 -1.26 -7.12
C ILE A 320 13.93 -1.44 -6.91
N THR A 321 14.32 -1.98 -5.76
CA THR A 321 15.74 -2.15 -5.41
C THR A 321 16.27 -3.55 -5.71
N HIS A 322 15.41 -4.56 -5.73
CA HIS A 322 15.79 -5.94 -5.96
C HIS A 322 14.80 -6.60 -6.92
N VAL A 323 15.32 -7.18 -7.99
CA VAL A 323 14.53 -7.91 -8.98
C VAL A 323 15.05 -9.34 -9.03
N PHE A 324 14.14 -10.28 -8.94
CA PHE A 324 14.39 -11.72 -9.03
C PHE A 324 13.68 -12.28 -10.25
N ASP A 325 14.19 -13.38 -10.81
CA ASP A 325 13.57 -14.06 -11.95
C ASP A 325 13.18 -15.49 -11.54
N GLY A 326 11.91 -15.83 -11.74
CA GLY A 326 11.34 -17.16 -11.53
C GLY A 326 10.66 -17.39 -10.18
N TRP A 327 9.69 -18.28 -10.21
CA TRP A 327 8.84 -18.66 -9.06
C TRP A 327 9.62 -19.12 -7.83
N ASP A 328 10.74 -19.81 -8.01
CA ASP A 328 11.60 -20.32 -6.95
C ASP A 328 12.22 -19.21 -6.09
N LYS A 329 12.15 -17.97 -6.53
CA LYS A 329 12.68 -16.80 -5.82
C LYS A 329 11.69 -16.13 -4.85
N LEU A 330 10.41 -16.47 -4.88
CA LEU A 330 9.41 -15.93 -3.94
C LEU A 330 9.80 -16.10 -2.46
N PRO A 331 10.28 -17.28 -2.01
CA PRO A 331 10.75 -17.45 -0.63
C PRO A 331 11.90 -16.51 -0.28
N GLN A 332 12.85 -16.31 -1.20
CA GLN A 332 13.99 -15.42 -1.01
C GLN A 332 13.54 -13.95 -0.93
N ALA A 333 12.63 -13.53 -1.81
CA ALA A 333 12.08 -12.18 -1.80
C ALA A 333 11.27 -11.89 -0.52
N LEU A 334 10.51 -12.88 -0.01
CA LEU A 334 9.78 -12.75 1.25
C LEU A 334 10.72 -12.66 2.45
N GLN A 335 11.78 -13.47 2.49
CA GLN A 335 12.79 -13.40 3.54
C GLN A 335 13.51 -12.04 3.52
N LEU A 336 13.87 -11.55 2.33
CA LEU A 336 14.50 -10.23 2.17
C LEU A 336 13.59 -9.11 2.71
N MET A 337 12.27 -9.17 2.44
CA MET A 337 11.31 -8.21 2.97
C MET A 337 11.16 -8.30 4.50
N LYS A 338 11.31 -9.47 5.08
CA LYS A 338 11.34 -9.68 6.53
C LYS A 338 12.58 -9.07 7.17
N ASP A 339 13.76 -9.30 6.57
CA ASP A 339 15.05 -8.89 7.13
C ASP A 339 15.31 -7.38 6.98
N LYS A 340 14.69 -6.73 6.00
CA LYS A 340 14.75 -5.28 5.70
C LYS A 340 16.17 -4.70 5.74
N PRO A 341 17.11 -5.19 4.92
CA PRO A 341 18.45 -4.62 4.88
C PRO A 341 18.44 -3.14 4.45
N GLN A 342 19.55 -2.45 4.67
CA GLN A 342 19.64 -0.99 4.51
C GLN A 342 19.46 -0.51 3.06
N ASP A 343 19.70 -1.36 2.07
CA ASP A 343 19.58 -1.14 0.63
C ASP A 343 18.24 -1.59 0.04
N LEU A 344 17.33 -2.13 0.87
CA LEU A 344 16.02 -2.60 0.41
C LEU A 344 14.97 -1.49 0.50
N ILE A 345 14.23 -1.28 -0.60
CA ILE A 345 12.91 -0.63 -0.60
C ILE A 345 11.86 -1.67 -0.94
N LYS A 346 11.85 -2.19 -2.16
CA LYS A 346 10.86 -3.15 -2.63
C LYS A 346 11.51 -4.26 -3.49
N PRO A 347 11.30 -5.54 -3.14
CA PRO A 347 11.67 -6.65 -4.01
C PRO A 347 10.51 -6.97 -4.97
N VAL A 348 10.84 -7.27 -6.21
CA VAL A 348 9.92 -7.72 -7.25
C VAL A 348 10.42 -9.03 -7.85
N VAL A 349 9.52 -9.95 -8.11
CA VAL A 349 9.82 -11.23 -8.77
C VAL A 349 9.13 -11.24 -10.13
N ARG A 350 9.88 -11.40 -11.21
CA ARG A 350 9.36 -11.69 -12.55
C ARG A 350 9.01 -13.17 -12.64
N LEU A 351 7.83 -13.50 -13.15
CA LEU A 351 7.24 -14.84 -13.09
C LEU A 351 7.04 -15.47 -14.46
#